data_cd9fe2521c9a8ef70b6e98232d58742f
#
_entry.id   cd9fe2521c9a8ef70b6e98232d58742f
#
_cell.length_a   1.000
_cell.length_b   1.000
_cell.length_c   1.000
_cell.angle_alpha   90.00
_cell.angle_beta   90.00
_cell.angle_gamma   90.00
#
_symmetry.space_group_name_H-M   'P 1'
#
loop_
_entity.id
_entity.type
_entity.pdbx_description
1 polymer ?
#
loop_
_entity_poly.entity_id
_entity_poly.type
_entity_poly.pdbx_seq_one_letter_code
_entity_poly.pdbx_strand_id
1 'polypeptide(L)'
;MAVHAGDDKDRGHDHERRDTEVRRVLLISVDGLHEQDVARCIAANTCPNMALLAKSGVTYSNAYTPGLSDSFPGLAALVTGGSPKSAGLFYDVSYDRTLYAPSDPTCQGKQGWNVVFDETTGIDAENGGALTHLNGGGDFNPQAIPHAKTNGVCVPVYPHNYVKTNTIFEAVKQQFHGARTAWADKHAWGYDWLNGPSGKGVDDLSRTEINSIDPATGKDYTDVYTHTEQFDNLHVQTIINEIDGKDSTGKQSAAVPTLFGTNFQTLSVAQKAPVASGGGYLDASFTPGKQVADAISYVDDALGKMVAELKSKDLAKSTMVVVTAKHGQSPSDHTKLVKNGDTLVNLLEAHSYLDPNGHFGQNSTTTGNLNDGTGLVGTGFAQTDDVGLIWLRDQSQVNDIVATLKANLGCNAPGICADGPHAYILSGPRLAALFGDPASGRTPDIIVQPNPGVIYTSSKTKDEEHGGNAPDDSHLGLIVSYPDGHHRERHVDRRVSTTQVAPTILRALGLDPDSLLSVRAEGTRALPGLGEDD
;
A
#
# COMPACT_ATOMS: atom_id res chain seq x y z
N MET A 1 -9.38 -52.73 -48.00
CA MET A 1 -10.24 -52.02 -47.05
C MET A 1 -9.51 -52.00 -45.73
N ALA A 2 -8.86 -50.92 -45.39
CA ALA A 2 -8.25 -50.71 -44.08
C ALA A 2 -8.98 -49.57 -43.41
N VAL A 3 -9.64 -49.86 -42.29
CA VAL A 3 -10.35 -48.92 -41.45
C VAL A 3 -9.34 -48.28 -40.50
N HIS A 4 -9.15 -46.97 -40.59
CA HIS A 4 -8.40 -46.18 -39.62
C HIS A 4 -9.22 -46.05 -38.35
N ALA A 5 -8.70 -46.54 -37.25
CA ALA A 5 -9.17 -46.17 -35.90
C ALA A 5 -8.54 -44.80 -35.56
N GLY A 6 -9.39 -43.79 -35.46
CA GLY A 6 -8.99 -42.46 -35.08
C GLY A 6 -8.72 -42.38 -33.57
N ASP A 7 -7.69 -41.64 -33.26
CA ASP A 7 -7.16 -41.32 -31.92
C ASP A 7 -8.18 -40.58 -31.04
N ASP A 8 -8.70 -41.28 -30.03
CA ASP A 8 -9.61 -40.71 -29.01
C ASP A 8 -8.84 -40.23 -27.75
N LYS A 9 -7.51 -40.03 -27.87
CA LYS A 9 -6.66 -39.60 -26.73
C LYS A 9 -6.53 -38.10 -26.55
N ASP A 10 -6.95 -37.30 -27.54
CA ASP A 10 -6.73 -35.86 -27.51
C ASP A 10 -7.86 -35.06 -26.80
N ARG A 11 -9.02 -35.68 -26.55
CA ARG A 11 -10.14 -34.99 -25.87
C ARG A 11 -10.02 -34.96 -24.35
N GLY A 12 -9.26 -35.86 -23.74
CA GLY A 12 -9.06 -35.89 -22.29
C GLY A 12 -8.12 -34.81 -21.79
N HIS A 13 -7.08 -34.47 -22.55
CA HIS A 13 -6.11 -33.43 -22.16
C HIS A 13 -6.63 -32.00 -22.27
N ASP A 14 -7.54 -31.74 -23.20
CA ASP A 14 -8.17 -30.42 -23.33
C ASP A 14 -9.21 -30.14 -22.24
N HIS A 15 -9.87 -31.16 -21.70
CA HIS A 15 -10.79 -30.99 -20.56
C HIS A 15 -10.04 -30.79 -19.24
N GLU A 16 -8.95 -31.54 -19.00
CA GLU A 16 -8.12 -31.34 -17.79
C GLU A 16 -7.39 -29.99 -17.79
N ARG A 17 -6.95 -29.48 -18.94
CA ARG A 17 -6.36 -28.12 -19.06
C ARG A 17 -7.39 -27.02 -18.79
N ARG A 18 -8.66 -27.20 -19.18
CA ARG A 18 -9.73 -26.21 -18.93
C ARG A 18 -10.15 -26.15 -17.46
N ASP A 19 -10.03 -27.27 -16.73
CA ASP A 19 -10.40 -27.32 -15.30
C ASP A 19 -9.34 -26.71 -14.36
N THR A 20 -8.12 -26.43 -14.85
CA THR A 20 -7.03 -25.81 -14.06
C THR A 20 -6.75 -24.35 -14.46
N GLU A 21 -7.55 -23.74 -15.34
CA GLU A 21 -7.36 -22.37 -15.79
C GLU A 21 -7.78 -21.37 -14.70
N VAL A 22 -6.87 -20.46 -14.34
CA VAL A 22 -7.17 -19.36 -13.41
C VAL A 22 -8.15 -18.38 -14.06
N ARG A 23 -9.30 -18.23 -13.47
CA ARG A 23 -10.36 -17.32 -13.93
C ARG A 23 -10.57 -16.14 -13.00
N ARG A 24 -10.00 -16.23 -11.80
CA ARG A 24 -10.14 -15.22 -10.75
C ARG A 24 -8.86 -15.07 -9.97
N VAL A 25 -8.68 -13.89 -9.42
CA VAL A 25 -7.60 -13.63 -8.46
C VAL A 25 -8.16 -12.91 -7.24
N LEU A 26 -7.86 -13.45 -6.07
CA LEU A 26 -8.07 -12.83 -4.78
C LEU A 26 -6.71 -12.32 -4.27
N LEU A 27 -6.53 -10.99 -4.24
CA LEU A 27 -5.33 -10.34 -3.73
C LEU A 27 -5.57 -9.86 -2.30
N ILE A 28 -4.81 -10.39 -1.35
CA ILE A 28 -4.86 -10.01 0.07
C ILE A 28 -3.58 -9.29 0.42
N SER A 29 -3.72 -8.07 0.90
CA SER A 29 -2.66 -7.29 1.50
C SER A 29 -2.85 -7.23 3.02
N VAL A 30 -1.75 -7.31 3.78
CA VAL A 30 -1.75 -7.19 5.24
C VAL A 30 -0.68 -6.18 5.62
N ASP A 31 -1.08 -4.99 6.04
CA ASP A 31 -0.13 -3.95 6.41
C ASP A 31 0.74 -4.42 7.58
N GLY A 32 2.05 -4.28 7.43
CA GLY A 32 3.03 -4.72 8.41
C GLY A 32 3.48 -6.19 8.32
N LEU A 33 2.96 -7.01 7.40
CA LEU A 33 3.29 -8.45 7.34
C LEU A 33 4.71 -8.69 6.82
N HIS A 34 5.64 -8.97 7.74
CA HIS A 34 7.00 -9.35 7.39
C HIS A 34 7.08 -10.81 6.91
N GLU A 35 8.12 -11.11 6.15
CA GLU A 35 8.43 -12.52 5.79
C GLU A 35 8.61 -13.39 7.03
N GLN A 36 9.28 -12.88 8.05
CA GLN A 36 9.57 -13.61 9.28
C GLN A 36 8.31 -13.92 10.09
N ASP A 37 7.25 -13.10 10.02
CA ASP A 37 5.96 -13.40 10.64
C ASP A 37 5.34 -14.64 10.00
N VAL A 38 5.34 -14.69 8.67
CA VAL A 38 4.83 -15.84 7.89
C VAL A 38 5.65 -17.09 8.19
N ALA A 39 6.97 -17.02 8.08
CA ALA A 39 7.86 -18.16 8.32
C ALA A 39 7.72 -18.70 9.75
N ARG A 40 7.69 -17.82 10.74
CA ARG A 40 7.57 -18.18 12.16
C ARG A 40 6.21 -18.81 12.48
N CYS A 41 5.12 -18.20 12.06
CA CYS A 41 3.80 -18.69 12.42
C CYS A 41 3.49 -20.04 11.74
N ILE A 42 3.96 -20.26 10.52
CA ILE A 42 3.87 -21.56 9.84
C ILE A 42 4.71 -22.61 10.59
N ALA A 43 5.97 -22.29 10.92
CA ALA A 43 6.85 -23.21 11.65
C ALA A 43 6.32 -23.57 13.04
N ALA A 44 5.67 -22.63 13.72
CA ALA A 44 5.05 -22.82 15.04
C ALA A 44 3.66 -23.50 14.96
N ASN A 45 3.11 -23.74 13.76
CA ASN A 45 1.74 -24.23 13.53
C ASN A 45 0.64 -23.32 14.14
N THR A 46 0.88 -22.01 14.21
CA THR A 46 -0.10 -21.03 14.68
C THR A 46 -0.88 -20.38 13.55
N CYS A 47 -0.48 -20.57 12.28
CA CYS A 47 -1.16 -20.08 11.07
C CYS A 47 -1.49 -21.27 10.13
N PRO A 48 -2.48 -22.11 10.48
CA PRO A 48 -2.80 -23.30 9.69
C PRO A 48 -3.32 -22.96 8.28
N ASN A 49 -3.99 -21.83 8.08
CA ASN A 49 -4.53 -21.43 6.79
C ASN A 49 -3.45 -20.88 5.85
N MET A 50 -2.53 -20.04 6.36
CA MET A 50 -1.34 -19.62 5.59
C MET A 50 -0.47 -20.83 5.23
N ALA A 51 -0.30 -21.79 6.15
CA ALA A 51 0.42 -23.03 5.88
C ALA A 51 -0.25 -23.87 4.77
N LEU A 52 -1.58 -23.93 4.72
CA LEU A 52 -2.31 -24.59 3.64
C LEU A 52 -2.12 -23.88 2.30
N LEU A 53 -2.15 -22.55 2.29
CA LEU A 53 -1.89 -21.76 1.10
C LEU A 53 -0.44 -21.98 0.60
N ALA A 54 0.54 -21.95 1.49
CA ALA A 54 1.94 -22.22 1.16
C ALA A 54 2.13 -23.62 0.54
N LYS A 55 1.49 -24.66 1.11
CA LYS A 55 1.55 -26.05 0.61
C LYS A 55 0.94 -26.23 -0.77
N SER A 56 0.02 -25.36 -1.18
CA SER A 56 -0.64 -25.39 -2.49
C SER A 56 -0.19 -24.27 -3.42
N GLY A 57 1.07 -23.82 -3.29
CA GLY A 57 1.57 -22.72 -4.08
C GLY A 57 3.06 -22.46 -3.93
N VAL A 58 3.45 -21.21 -4.09
CA VAL A 58 4.82 -20.73 -4.02
C VAL A 58 4.96 -19.73 -2.89
N THR A 59 5.92 -19.95 -2.00
CA THR A 59 6.34 -19.02 -0.95
C THR A 59 7.66 -18.36 -1.36
N TYR A 60 7.73 -17.05 -1.23
CA TYR A 60 8.91 -16.24 -1.55
C TYR A 60 9.55 -15.74 -0.27
N SER A 61 10.71 -16.30 0.08
CA SER A 61 11.43 -15.92 1.30
C SER A 61 12.26 -14.62 1.16
N ASN A 62 12.27 -14.00 -0.01
CA ASN A 62 13.11 -12.84 -0.29
C ASN A 62 12.35 -11.80 -1.15
N ALA A 63 11.12 -11.45 -0.70
CA ALA A 63 10.25 -10.50 -1.35
C ALA A 63 10.36 -9.10 -0.72
N TYR A 64 10.46 -8.06 -1.55
CA TYR A 64 10.64 -6.69 -1.11
C TYR A 64 9.69 -5.71 -1.81
N THR A 65 9.24 -4.69 -1.07
CA THR A 65 8.64 -3.52 -1.70
C THR A 65 9.70 -2.69 -2.45
N PRO A 66 9.33 -1.92 -3.49
CA PRO A 66 10.31 -1.23 -4.34
C PRO A 66 10.91 0.05 -3.73
N GLY A 67 10.77 0.27 -2.44
CA GLY A 67 11.17 1.46 -1.70
C GLY A 67 9.99 2.37 -1.39
N LEU A 68 10.13 3.18 -0.32
CA LEU A 68 9.06 3.92 0.34
C LEU A 68 7.92 2.97 0.75
N SER A 69 8.10 2.35 1.89
CA SER A 69 7.23 1.32 2.44
C SER A 69 5.97 1.91 3.10
N ASP A 70 5.27 2.75 2.36
CA ASP A 70 3.98 3.32 2.74
C ASP A 70 2.83 2.62 2.01
N SER A 71 1.64 2.75 2.54
CA SER A 71 0.43 2.08 2.04
C SER A 71 0.11 2.39 0.58
N PHE A 72 0.31 3.64 0.13
CA PHE A 72 -0.05 4.06 -1.23
C PHE A 72 0.98 3.61 -2.26
N PRO A 73 2.28 3.92 -2.15
CA PRO A 73 3.28 3.38 -3.08
C PRO A 73 3.39 1.85 -3.00
N GLY A 74 3.20 1.25 -1.82
CA GLY A 74 3.20 -0.21 -1.65
C GLY A 74 2.07 -0.89 -2.41
N LEU A 75 0.83 -0.41 -2.27
CA LEU A 75 -0.28 -0.94 -3.06
C LEU A 75 -0.13 -0.61 -4.55
N ALA A 76 0.41 0.57 -4.90
CA ALA A 76 0.69 0.90 -6.29
C ALA A 76 1.65 -0.11 -6.92
N ALA A 77 2.68 -0.55 -6.20
CA ALA A 77 3.56 -1.62 -6.66
C ALA A 77 2.79 -2.91 -6.98
N LEU A 78 1.88 -3.33 -6.08
CA LEU A 78 1.07 -4.55 -6.23
C LEU A 78 0.11 -4.50 -7.42
N VAL A 79 -0.44 -3.31 -7.75
CA VAL A 79 -1.54 -3.21 -8.73
C VAL A 79 -1.16 -2.51 -10.04
N THR A 80 0.03 -1.90 -10.13
CA THR A 80 0.52 -1.26 -11.37
C THR A 80 1.73 -1.95 -11.95
N GLY A 81 2.44 -2.74 -11.14
CA GLY A 81 3.71 -3.36 -11.51
C GLY A 81 4.89 -2.39 -11.57
N GLY A 82 4.74 -1.18 -11.02
CA GLY A 82 5.76 -0.14 -11.01
C GLY A 82 6.14 0.37 -9.63
N SER A 83 7.28 1.04 -9.57
CA SER A 83 7.74 1.76 -8.39
C SER A 83 7.10 3.16 -8.28
N PRO A 84 7.35 3.93 -7.20
CA PRO A 84 6.92 5.32 -7.12
C PRO A 84 7.31 6.18 -8.32
N LYS A 85 8.43 5.84 -8.99
CA LYS A 85 8.92 6.53 -10.19
C LYS A 85 7.92 6.52 -11.34
N SER A 86 7.34 5.37 -11.66
CA SER A 86 6.38 5.23 -12.76
C SER A 86 4.93 5.45 -12.32
N ALA A 87 4.57 5.05 -11.11
CA ALA A 87 3.23 5.24 -10.57
C ALA A 87 2.93 6.71 -10.20
N GLY A 88 3.95 7.45 -9.76
CA GLY A 88 3.84 8.84 -9.32
C GLY A 88 3.18 9.01 -7.97
N LEU A 89 3.11 7.94 -7.17
CA LEU A 89 2.62 7.93 -5.79
C LEU A 89 3.81 7.71 -4.87
N PHE A 90 4.09 8.66 -3.99
CA PHE A 90 5.26 8.63 -3.12
C PHE A 90 4.92 8.32 -1.67
N TYR A 91 3.77 8.77 -1.22
CA TYR A 91 3.29 8.61 0.16
C TYR A 91 1.77 8.85 0.21
N ASP A 92 1.10 8.51 1.31
CA ASP A 92 -0.29 8.85 1.58
C ASP A 92 -0.50 10.37 1.63
N VAL A 93 0.47 11.09 2.20
CA VAL A 93 0.57 12.55 2.15
C VAL A 93 1.85 12.96 1.43
N SER A 94 1.70 13.70 0.35
CA SER A 94 2.82 14.15 -0.50
C SER A 94 2.59 15.59 -0.98
N TYR A 95 3.50 16.08 -1.82
CA TYR A 95 3.43 17.44 -2.36
C TYR A 95 3.68 17.45 -3.86
N ASP A 96 2.89 18.24 -4.58
CA ASP A 96 3.07 18.42 -6.01
C ASP A 96 3.15 19.91 -6.36
N ARG A 97 4.31 20.33 -6.86
CA ARG A 97 4.59 21.72 -7.25
C ARG A 97 3.78 22.21 -8.42
N THR A 98 3.12 21.33 -9.15
CA THR A 98 2.36 21.66 -10.36
C THR A 98 0.88 21.92 -10.08
N LEU A 99 0.42 21.58 -8.87
CA LEU A 99 -0.98 21.72 -8.48
C LEU A 99 -1.29 23.10 -7.90
N TYR A 100 -2.53 23.49 -8.05
CA TYR A 100 -3.12 24.67 -7.43
C TYR A 100 -3.99 24.25 -6.24
N ALA A 101 -4.09 25.11 -5.24
CA ALA A 101 -4.91 24.85 -4.07
C ALA A 101 -6.38 24.55 -4.45
N PRO A 102 -7.11 23.78 -3.64
CA PRO A 102 -8.57 23.60 -3.81
C PRO A 102 -9.34 24.92 -3.87
N SER A 103 -8.88 25.95 -3.14
CA SER A 103 -9.45 27.29 -3.13
C SER A 103 -9.20 28.11 -4.42
N ASP A 104 -8.37 27.60 -5.37
CA ASP A 104 -8.12 28.24 -6.67
C ASP A 104 -8.67 27.43 -7.84
N PRO A 105 -9.99 27.39 -8.05
CA PRO A 105 -10.62 26.65 -9.14
C PRO A 105 -10.40 27.31 -10.51
N THR A 106 -9.64 28.40 -10.58
CA THR A 106 -9.30 29.11 -11.81
C THR A 106 -7.88 28.89 -12.28
N CYS A 107 -7.04 28.29 -11.43
CA CYS A 107 -5.60 28.06 -11.67
C CYS A 107 -4.85 29.35 -12.05
N GLN A 108 -5.13 30.46 -11.36
CA GLN A 108 -4.48 31.76 -11.57
C GLN A 108 -3.49 32.12 -10.46
N GLY A 109 -3.57 31.44 -9.32
CA GLY A 109 -2.71 31.65 -8.16
C GLY A 109 -1.33 31.02 -8.27
N LYS A 110 -0.69 30.83 -7.14
CA LYS A 110 0.59 30.10 -7.04
C LYS A 110 0.34 28.60 -7.11
N GLN A 111 1.29 27.88 -7.68
CA GLN A 111 1.35 26.42 -7.67
C GLN A 111 2.09 25.89 -6.44
N GLY A 112 1.88 24.62 -6.16
CA GLY A 112 2.45 23.86 -5.07
C GLY A 112 1.40 23.57 -4.01
N TRP A 113 0.94 22.33 -3.93
CA TRP A 113 -0.11 21.93 -3.00
C TRP A 113 0.11 20.49 -2.52
N ASN A 114 -0.42 20.18 -1.34
CA ASN A 114 -0.40 18.85 -0.79
C ASN A 114 -1.35 17.93 -1.57
N VAL A 115 -0.96 16.67 -1.65
CA VAL A 115 -1.78 15.57 -2.14
C VAL A 115 -1.98 14.62 -0.97
N VAL A 116 -3.21 14.49 -0.54
CA VAL A 116 -3.59 13.69 0.63
C VAL A 116 -4.59 12.63 0.20
N PHE A 117 -4.28 11.36 0.48
CA PHE A 117 -5.11 10.21 0.12
C PHE A 117 -5.68 9.49 1.35
N ASP A 118 -5.53 10.06 2.52
CA ASP A 118 -6.01 9.53 3.79
C ASP A 118 -7.47 9.97 4.09
N GLU A 119 -7.84 9.97 5.35
CA GLU A 119 -9.16 10.33 5.88
C GLU A 119 -9.64 11.72 5.46
N THR A 120 -8.73 12.64 5.12
CA THR A 120 -9.11 14.02 4.73
C THR A 120 -9.75 14.09 3.35
N THR A 121 -9.61 13.05 2.54
CA THR A 121 -10.20 12.96 1.20
C THR A 121 -11.73 12.84 1.23
N GLY A 122 -12.31 12.36 2.35
CA GLY A 122 -13.75 12.28 2.56
C GLY A 122 -14.34 13.58 3.11
N ILE A 123 -15.62 13.87 2.78
CA ILE A 123 -16.28 15.14 3.12
C ILE A 123 -16.42 15.39 4.62
N ASP A 124 -16.47 14.36 5.46
CA ASP A 124 -16.54 14.51 6.93
C ASP A 124 -15.34 15.24 7.51
N ALA A 125 -14.20 15.21 6.83
CA ALA A 125 -13.00 15.94 7.25
C ALA A 125 -13.17 17.47 7.24
N GLU A 126 -14.11 18.00 6.45
CA GLU A 126 -14.40 19.45 6.43
C GLU A 126 -14.89 19.98 7.78
N ASN A 127 -15.49 19.14 8.61
CA ASN A 127 -16.08 19.53 9.87
C ASN A 127 -15.07 19.61 11.03
N GLY A 128 -13.77 19.41 10.75
CA GLY A 128 -12.68 19.63 11.70
C GLY A 128 -12.69 18.72 12.92
N GLY A 129 -13.41 17.62 12.87
CA GLY A 129 -13.58 16.66 13.96
C GLY A 129 -13.26 15.22 13.54
N ALA A 130 -13.43 14.29 14.47
CA ALA A 130 -13.39 12.87 14.17
C ALA A 130 -14.45 12.55 13.11
N LEU A 131 -14.07 11.71 12.14
CA LEU A 131 -14.98 11.25 11.10
C LEU A 131 -16.13 10.47 11.75
N THR A 132 -17.36 10.89 11.49
CA THR A 132 -18.56 10.31 12.10
C THR A 132 -19.25 9.31 11.19
N HIS A 133 -18.88 9.28 9.91
CA HIS A 133 -19.43 8.38 8.92
C HIS A 133 -18.35 7.42 8.43
N LEU A 134 -18.62 6.13 8.56
CA LEU A 134 -17.71 5.06 8.14
C LEU A 134 -17.32 5.13 6.65
N ASN A 135 -18.12 5.78 5.82
CA ASN A 135 -17.86 5.98 4.39
C ASN A 135 -17.27 7.37 4.06
N GLY A 136 -16.70 8.07 5.03
CA GLY A 136 -16.12 9.39 4.84
C GLY A 136 -17.13 10.46 4.41
N GLY A 137 -18.40 10.33 4.84
CA GLY A 137 -19.49 11.26 4.47
C GLY A 137 -20.11 10.99 3.09
N GLY A 138 -19.61 9.99 2.36
CA GLY A 138 -20.20 9.50 1.10
C GLY A 138 -19.81 10.29 -0.15
N ASP A 139 -18.90 11.26 -0.06
CA ASP A 139 -18.40 12.05 -1.20
C ASP A 139 -16.97 12.55 -0.95
N PHE A 140 -16.33 13.09 -2.00
CA PHE A 140 -15.05 13.77 -1.89
C PHE A 140 -15.17 15.08 -1.12
N ASN A 141 -14.15 15.35 -0.29
CA ASN A 141 -13.98 16.65 0.35
C ASN A 141 -13.46 17.67 -0.69
N PRO A 142 -14.26 18.71 -1.06
CA PRO A 142 -13.82 19.68 -2.04
C PRO A 142 -12.56 20.46 -1.60
N GLN A 143 -12.30 20.57 -0.30
CA GLN A 143 -11.12 21.25 0.24
C GLN A 143 -9.86 20.38 0.17
N ALA A 144 -10.00 19.06 -0.04
CA ALA A 144 -8.88 18.15 -0.25
C ALA A 144 -8.54 17.97 -1.74
N ILE A 145 -9.40 18.39 -2.67
CA ILE A 145 -9.23 18.17 -4.12
C ILE A 145 -8.52 19.36 -4.77
N PRO A 146 -7.22 19.25 -5.07
CA PRO A 146 -6.47 20.30 -5.76
C PRO A 146 -6.89 20.43 -7.22
N HIS A 147 -6.38 21.45 -7.89
CA HIS A 147 -6.63 21.71 -9.30
C HIS A 147 -5.34 21.64 -10.13
N ALA A 148 -5.49 21.30 -11.40
CA ALA A 148 -4.39 21.35 -12.39
C ALA A 148 -4.86 22.05 -13.67
N LYS A 149 -3.91 22.66 -14.37
CA LYS A 149 -4.18 23.26 -15.68
C LYS A 149 -3.89 22.24 -16.80
N THR A 150 -4.94 21.68 -17.36
CA THR A 150 -4.86 20.69 -18.43
C THR A 150 -5.37 21.30 -19.73
N ASN A 151 -4.50 21.37 -20.76
CA ASN A 151 -4.82 22.00 -22.05
C ASN A 151 -5.39 23.44 -21.90
N GLY A 152 -4.88 24.19 -20.92
CA GLY A 152 -5.32 25.56 -20.66
C GLY A 152 -6.59 25.70 -19.82
N VAL A 153 -7.26 24.60 -19.47
CA VAL A 153 -8.44 24.55 -18.59
C VAL A 153 -8.03 24.12 -17.20
N CYS A 154 -8.56 24.81 -16.18
CA CYS A 154 -8.42 24.41 -14.78
C CYS A 154 -9.41 23.29 -14.46
N VAL A 155 -8.90 22.16 -13.96
CA VAL A 155 -9.72 20.99 -13.64
C VAL A 155 -9.36 20.45 -12.26
N PRO A 156 -10.33 19.89 -11.50
CA PRO A 156 -10.02 19.21 -10.25
C PRO A 156 -9.19 17.95 -10.52
N VAL A 157 -8.32 17.62 -9.58
CA VAL A 157 -7.46 16.42 -9.63
C VAL A 157 -7.90 15.47 -8.54
N TYR A 158 -8.78 14.56 -8.89
CA TYR A 158 -9.18 13.45 -8.02
C TYR A 158 -8.07 12.41 -7.90
N PRO A 159 -8.08 11.54 -6.89
CA PRO A 159 -7.05 10.51 -6.73
C PRO A 159 -6.83 9.66 -7.99
N HIS A 160 -7.89 9.25 -8.70
CA HIS A 160 -7.77 8.50 -9.95
C HIS A 160 -7.12 9.30 -11.09
N ASN A 161 -7.22 10.64 -11.07
CA ASN A 161 -6.54 11.51 -12.06
C ASN A 161 -5.06 11.75 -11.67
N TYR A 162 -4.70 11.50 -10.42
CA TYR A 162 -3.35 11.75 -9.93
C TYR A 162 -2.40 10.60 -10.25
N VAL A 163 -2.84 9.35 -10.22
CA VAL A 163 -1.97 8.22 -10.59
C VAL A 163 -1.51 8.34 -12.05
N LYS A 164 -0.20 8.13 -12.30
CA LYS A 164 0.40 8.32 -13.63
C LYS A 164 0.22 7.14 -14.59
N THR A 165 -0.21 6.01 -14.08
CA THR A 165 -0.24 4.73 -14.80
C THR A 165 -1.57 4.03 -14.60
N ASN A 166 -1.90 3.12 -15.51
CA ASN A 166 -3.06 2.26 -15.35
C ASN A 166 -2.82 1.15 -14.31
N THR A 167 -3.90 0.59 -13.81
CA THR A 167 -3.90 -0.47 -12.80
C THR A 167 -4.30 -1.82 -13.41
N ILE A 168 -4.02 -2.91 -12.70
CA ILE A 168 -4.50 -4.26 -13.08
C ILE A 168 -6.02 -4.30 -13.21
N PHE A 169 -6.76 -3.48 -12.45
CA PHE A 169 -8.21 -3.38 -12.54
C PHE A 169 -8.65 -2.85 -13.91
N GLU A 170 -8.03 -1.77 -14.39
CA GLU A 170 -8.30 -1.27 -15.75
C GLU A 170 -7.85 -2.27 -16.81
N ALA A 171 -6.66 -2.87 -16.66
CA ALA A 171 -6.13 -3.83 -17.63
C ALA A 171 -7.03 -5.06 -17.77
N VAL A 172 -7.54 -5.60 -16.66
CA VAL A 172 -8.50 -6.71 -16.65
C VAL A 172 -9.78 -6.33 -17.38
N LYS A 173 -10.36 -5.17 -17.10
CA LYS A 173 -11.61 -4.72 -17.76
C LYS A 173 -11.42 -4.43 -19.24
N GLN A 174 -10.27 -3.92 -19.65
CA GLN A 174 -9.96 -3.63 -21.07
C GLN A 174 -9.77 -4.90 -21.89
N GLN A 175 -9.11 -5.90 -21.34
CA GLN A 175 -8.76 -7.13 -22.05
C GLN A 175 -9.82 -8.23 -21.92
N PHE A 176 -10.61 -8.22 -20.85
CA PHE A 176 -11.59 -9.25 -20.56
C PHE A 176 -12.99 -8.64 -20.49
N HIS A 177 -13.72 -8.68 -21.61
CA HIS A 177 -15.09 -8.13 -21.69
C HIS A 177 -16.04 -8.80 -20.70
N GLY A 178 -16.69 -7.99 -19.88
CA GLY A 178 -17.60 -8.46 -18.84
C GLY A 178 -16.94 -8.84 -17.53
N ALA A 179 -15.63 -8.68 -17.40
CA ALA A 179 -14.95 -8.81 -16.13
C ALA A 179 -15.48 -7.79 -15.12
N ARG A 180 -15.76 -8.25 -13.90
CA ARG A 180 -16.05 -7.39 -12.75
C ARG A 180 -14.83 -7.35 -11.83
N THR A 181 -14.60 -6.20 -11.23
CA THR A 181 -13.49 -5.95 -10.31
C THR A 181 -14.01 -5.37 -9.01
N ALA A 182 -13.37 -5.71 -7.87
CA ALA A 182 -13.77 -5.20 -6.56
C ALA A 182 -12.54 -5.01 -5.64
N TRP A 183 -12.62 -4.03 -4.75
CA TRP A 183 -11.59 -3.79 -3.75
C TRP A 183 -12.16 -3.20 -2.46
N ALA A 184 -11.59 -3.56 -1.31
CA ALA A 184 -11.89 -2.98 0.00
C ALA A 184 -10.61 -2.54 0.69
N ASP A 185 -10.55 -1.29 1.15
CA ASP A 185 -9.38 -0.73 1.86
C ASP A 185 -9.80 0.30 2.91
N LYS A 186 -8.84 0.87 3.62
CA LYS A 186 -8.98 1.64 4.85
C LYS A 186 -9.42 3.10 4.70
N HIS A 187 -9.22 3.72 3.53
CA HIS A 187 -9.57 5.12 3.30
C HIS A 187 -10.57 5.24 2.16
N ALA A 188 -11.80 5.58 2.50
CA ALA A 188 -12.97 5.55 1.64
C ALA A 188 -12.76 6.18 0.26
N TRP A 189 -12.22 7.39 0.22
CA TRP A 189 -12.05 8.18 -0.99
C TRP A 189 -10.60 8.28 -1.46
N GLY A 190 -9.65 8.10 -0.56
CA GLY A 190 -8.24 8.10 -0.89
C GLY A 190 -7.87 7.02 -1.91
N TYR A 191 -8.43 5.83 -1.77
CA TYR A 191 -8.19 4.69 -2.67
C TYR A 191 -8.94 4.75 -4.01
N ASP A 192 -9.64 5.85 -4.30
CA ASP A 192 -10.22 6.08 -5.62
C ASP A 192 -9.19 5.99 -6.77
N TRP A 193 -7.91 6.22 -6.49
CA TRP A 193 -6.82 6.08 -7.49
C TRP A 193 -6.70 4.66 -8.07
N LEU A 194 -7.21 3.62 -7.40
CA LEU A 194 -7.27 2.25 -7.93
C LEU A 194 -8.09 2.15 -9.22
N ASN A 195 -9.02 3.07 -9.41
CA ASN A 195 -9.78 3.20 -10.66
C ASN A 195 -8.88 3.51 -11.87
N GLY A 196 -7.60 3.89 -11.62
CA GLY A 196 -6.68 4.32 -12.65
C GLY A 196 -7.13 5.60 -13.35
N PRO A 197 -6.35 6.12 -14.32
CA PRO A 197 -6.63 7.38 -15.00
C PRO A 197 -8.01 7.46 -15.70
N SER A 198 -8.63 6.34 -16.01
CA SER A 198 -9.99 6.32 -16.57
C SER A 198 -11.10 6.58 -15.54
N GLY A 199 -10.79 6.46 -14.25
CA GLY A 199 -11.77 6.52 -13.16
C GLY A 199 -12.77 5.35 -13.14
N LYS A 200 -12.47 4.21 -13.81
CA LYS A 200 -13.41 3.09 -14.04
C LYS A 200 -12.79 1.70 -13.85
N GLY A 201 -11.64 1.61 -13.21
CA GLY A 201 -10.95 0.34 -13.02
C GLY A 201 -11.67 -0.59 -12.07
N VAL A 202 -12.26 -0.08 -10.99
CA VAL A 202 -12.91 -0.86 -9.94
C VAL A 202 -14.43 -0.67 -10.03
N ASP A 203 -15.18 -1.77 -10.23
CA ASP A 203 -16.65 -1.72 -10.31
C ASP A 203 -17.29 -1.60 -8.92
N ASP A 204 -16.68 -2.23 -7.91
CA ASP A 204 -17.16 -2.19 -6.53
C ASP A 204 -15.99 -1.85 -5.60
N LEU A 205 -15.82 -0.57 -5.36
CA LEU A 205 -14.87 -0.06 -4.37
C LEU A 205 -15.63 0.12 -3.05
N SER A 206 -15.41 -0.80 -2.11
CA SER A 206 -15.95 -0.67 -0.76
C SER A 206 -15.31 0.52 -0.07
N ARG A 207 -16.12 1.54 0.21
CA ARG A 207 -15.66 2.81 0.78
C ARG A 207 -15.87 2.79 2.27
N THR A 208 -14.85 2.34 3.00
CA THR A 208 -14.81 2.36 4.46
C THR A 208 -13.69 3.27 4.92
N GLU A 209 -13.88 3.99 6.04
CA GLU A 209 -12.91 4.91 6.60
C GLU A 209 -12.49 4.44 7.99
N ILE A 210 -11.21 4.06 8.12
CA ILE A 210 -10.68 3.47 9.37
C ILE A 210 -10.61 4.49 10.50
N ASN A 211 -10.35 5.76 10.19
CA ASN A 211 -10.28 6.82 11.19
C ASN A 211 -11.67 7.37 11.57
N SER A 212 -12.73 6.62 11.25
CA SER A 212 -14.08 6.92 11.70
C SER A 212 -14.36 6.38 13.11
N ILE A 213 -15.36 6.98 13.75
CA ILE A 213 -15.82 6.55 15.06
C ILE A 213 -16.80 5.38 14.91
N ASP A 214 -16.50 4.27 15.58
CA ASP A 214 -17.43 3.15 15.70
C ASP A 214 -18.67 3.60 16.49
N PRO A 215 -19.87 3.59 15.90
CA PRO A 215 -21.09 4.06 16.55
C PRO A 215 -21.50 3.19 17.73
N ALA A 216 -21.03 1.93 17.82
CA ALA A 216 -21.36 1.03 18.92
C ALA A 216 -20.54 1.32 20.18
N THR A 217 -19.30 1.74 20.02
CA THR A 217 -18.36 1.97 21.14
C THR A 217 -18.05 3.44 21.39
N GLY A 218 -18.29 4.33 20.40
CA GLY A 218 -17.90 5.74 20.43
C GLY A 218 -16.39 5.97 20.35
N LYS A 219 -15.63 4.98 19.87
CA LYS A 219 -14.17 5.01 19.79
C LYS A 219 -13.72 4.88 18.34
N ASP A 220 -12.53 5.39 18.06
CA ASP A 220 -11.84 5.25 16.81
C ASP A 220 -11.47 3.77 16.55
N TYR A 221 -11.59 3.31 15.32
CA TYR A 221 -11.21 1.94 14.93
C TYR A 221 -9.70 1.67 15.05
N THR A 222 -8.87 2.70 15.09
CA THR A 222 -7.41 2.57 15.29
C THR A 222 -6.96 2.66 16.74
N ASP A 223 -7.89 2.87 17.68
CA ASP A 223 -7.61 3.04 19.12
C ASP A 223 -6.83 1.86 19.72
N VAL A 224 -7.30 0.63 19.41
CA VAL A 224 -6.63 -0.62 19.77
C VAL A 224 -6.85 -1.68 18.67
N TYR A 225 -5.91 -2.64 18.54
CA TYR A 225 -5.96 -3.68 17.50
C TYR A 225 -7.29 -4.46 17.48
N THR A 226 -7.96 -4.68 18.62
CA THR A 226 -9.26 -5.37 18.66
C THR A 226 -10.41 -4.54 18.07
N HIS A 227 -10.32 -3.21 18.07
CA HIS A 227 -11.25 -2.36 17.32
C HIS A 227 -10.93 -2.40 15.82
N THR A 228 -9.64 -2.47 15.48
CA THR A 228 -9.21 -2.64 14.09
C THR A 228 -9.65 -4.00 13.52
N GLU A 229 -9.69 -5.07 14.33
CA GLU A 229 -10.30 -6.35 13.93
C GLU A 229 -11.77 -6.20 13.54
N GLN A 230 -12.53 -5.34 14.26
CA GLN A 230 -13.93 -5.08 13.90
C GLN A 230 -14.04 -4.35 12.57
N PHE A 231 -13.15 -3.42 12.31
CA PHE A 231 -13.04 -2.75 11.01
C PHE A 231 -12.66 -3.74 9.90
N ASP A 232 -11.61 -4.53 10.08
CA ASP A 232 -11.17 -5.54 9.11
C ASP A 232 -12.24 -6.60 8.85
N ASN A 233 -13.11 -6.91 9.83
CA ASN A 233 -14.26 -7.80 9.63
C ASN A 233 -15.27 -7.25 8.60
N LEU A 234 -15.39 -5.93 8.42
CA LEU A 234 -16.20 -5.34 7.35
C LEU A 234 -15.64 -5.73 5.99
N HIS A 235 -14.33 -5.70 5.85
CA HIS A 235 -13.63 -6.11 4.63
C HIS A 235 -13.74 -7.62 4.38
N VAL A 236 -13.58 -8.45 5.42
CA VAL A 236 -13.79 -9.89 5.33
C VAL A 236 -15.22 -10.19 4.83
N GLN A 237 -16.22 -9.52 5.39
CA GLN A 237 -17.60 -9.69 4.95
C GLN A 237 -17.82 -9.22 3.50
N THR A 238 -17.18 -8.11 3.10
CA THR A 238 -17.18 -7.64 1.70
C THR A 238 -16.66 -8.74 0.77
N ILE A 239 -15.51 -9.33 1.05
CA ILE A 239 -14.93 -10.38 0.21
C ILE A 239 -15.84 -11.63 0.16
N ILE A 240 -16.45 -12.01 1.28
CA ILE A 240 -17.42 -13.12 1.32
C ILE A 240 -18.65 -12.81 0.46
N ASN A 241 -19.20 -11.59 0.54
CA ASN A 241 -20.30 -11.15 -0.30
C ASN A 241 -19.95 -11.23 -1.79
N GLU A 242 -18.72 -10.80 -2.16
CA GLU A 242 -18.23 -10.87 -3.53
C GLU A 242 -18.11 -12.32 -4.03
N ILE A 243 -17.62 -13.23 -3.20
CA ILE A 243 -17.55 -14.67 -3.50
C ILE A 243 -18.97 -15.26 -3.64
N ASP A 244 -19.93 -14.76 -2.87
CA ASP A 244 -21.33 -15.15 -2.92
C ASP A 244 -22.08 -14.66 -4.17
N GLY A 245 -21.43 -13.86 -5.02
CA GLY A 245 -22.07 -13.25 -6.18
C GLY A 245 -23.03 -12.13 -5.79
N LYS A 246 -22.60 -11.30 -4.84
CA LYS A 246 -23.27 -10.08 -4.39
C LYS A 246 -22.36 -8.87 -4.53
N ASP A 247 -22.90 -7.69 -4.32
CA ASP A 247 -22.11 -6.47 -4.16
C ASP A 247 -21.42 -6.44 -2.77
N SER A 248 -20.49 -5.50 -2.57
CA SER A 248 -19.75 -5.31 -1.31
C SER A 248 -20.67 -5.21 -0.09
N THR A 249 -21.87 -4.64 -0.25
CA THR A 249 -22.86 -4.50 0.82
C THR A 249 -23.67 -5.78 1.12
N GLY A 250 -23.58 -6.79 0.25
CA GLY A 250 -24.34 -8.05 0.33
C GLY A 250 -25.83 -7.91 -0.04
N LYS A 251 -26.28 -6.72 -0.51
CA LYS A 251 -27.69 -6.41 -0.73
C LYS A 251 -28.17 -6.70 -2.15
N GLN A 252 -27.29 -6.59 -3.14
CA GLN A 252 -27.62 -6.78 -4.55
C GLN A 252 -26.86 -7.96 -5.14
N SER A 253 -27.49 -8.70 -6.03
CA SER A 253 -26.82 -9.75 -6.80
C SER A 253 -25.86 -9.13 -7.80
N ALA A 254 -24.64 -9.67 -7.88
CA ALA A 254 -23.60 -9.26 -8.80
C ALA A 254 -22.82 -10.48 -9.33
N ALA A 255 -22.08 -10.33 -10.41
CA ALA A 255 -21.17 -11.39 -10.84
C ALA A 255 -19.99 -11.50 -9.85
N VAL A 256 -19.52 -12.71 -9.57
CA VAL A 256 -18.29 -12.92 -8.81
C VAL A 256 -17.15 -12.24 -9.56
N PRO A 257 -16.34 -11.39 -8.91
CA PRO A 257 -15.30 -10.63 -9.62
C PRO A 257 -14.22 -11.53 -10.24
N THR A 258 -13.66 -11.07 -11.35
CA THR A 258 -12.45 -11.65 -11.95
C THR A 258 -11.21 -11.29 -11.15
N LEU A 259 -11.17 -10.06 -10.65
CA LEU A 259 -10.09 -9.55 -9.80
C LEU A 259 -10.70 -8.81 -8.62
N PHE A 260 -10.38 -9.25 -7.42
CA PHE A 260 -10.85 -8.62 -6.20
C PHE A 260 -9.86 -8.80 -5.06
N GLY A 261 -10.03 -8.03 -4.01
CA GLY A 261 -9.15 -8.14 -2.86
C GLY A 261 -9.42 -7.13 -1.78
N THR A 262 -8.58 -7.20 -0.76
CA THR A 262 -8.70 -6.33 0.41
C THR A 262 -7.36 -6.11 1.09
N ASN A 263 -7.34 -5.15 2.01
CA ASN A 263 -6.24 -4.90 2.91
C ASN A 263 -6.66 -5.08 4.37
N PHE A 264 -5.76 -5.63 5.19
CA PHE A 264 -5.89 -5.76 6.64
C PHE A 264 -5.01 -4.75 7.37
N GLN A 265 -5.53 -4.16 8.45
CA GLN A 265 -4.86 -3.16 9.28
C GLN A 265 -4.51 -3.65 10.69
N THR A 266 -5.19 -4.66 11.17
CA THR A 266 -5.08 -5.14 12.57
C THR A 266 -3.64 -5.42 12.98
N LEU A 267 -2.83 -6.03 12.08
CA LEU A 267 -1.43 -6.36 12.38
C LEU A 267 -0.59 -5.08 12.56
N SER A 268 -0.71 -4.11 11.67
CA SER A 268 0.02 -2.84 11.76
C SER A 268 -0.30 -2.09 13.06
N VAL A 269 -1.57 -2.04 13.47
CA VAL A 269 -1.95 -1.40 14.74
C VAL A 269 -1.38 -2.15 15.95
N ALA A 270 -1.35 -3.48 15.92
CA ALA A 270 -0.75 -4.30 16.98
C ALA A 270 0.78 -4.11 17.08
N GLN A 271 1.46 -3.94 15.93
CA GLN A 271 2.90 -3.67 15.87
C GLN A 271 3.23 -2.28 16.43
N LYS A 272 2.46 -1.25 16.05
CA LYS A 272 2.64 0.12 16.54
C LYS A 272 2.46 0.24 18.06
N ALA A 273 1.66 -0.61 18.68
CA ALA A 273 1.42 -0.56 20.11
C ALA A 273 2.70 -0.85 20.92
N PRO A 274 2.94 -0.14 22.05
CA PRO A 274 4.16 -0.34 22.85
C PRO A 274 4.31 -1.78 23.36
N VAL A 275 5.55 -2.27 23.36
CA VAL A 275 5.90 -3.61 23.90
C VAL A 275 5.40 -3.78 25.32
N ALA A 276 5.46 -2.73 26.16
CA ALA A 276 4.94 -2.75 27.52
C ALA A 276 3.44 -3.05 27.62
N SER A 277 2.67 -2.77 26.55
CA SER A 277 1.24 -3.12 26.44
C SER A 277 1.01 -4.48 25.80
N GLY A 278 2.06 -5.18 25.38
CA GLY A 278 2.01 -6.44 24.64
C GLY A 278 1.96 -6.28 23.13
N GLY A 279 2.19 -5.07 22.59
CA GLY A 279 2.36 -4.79 21.16
C GLY A 279 3.77 -5.09 20.68
N GLY A 280 4.06 -4.77 19.43
CA GLY A 280 5.37 -4.88 18.80
C GLY A 280 6.05 -6.24 18.91
N TYR A 281 7.37 -6.24 18.74
CA TYR A 281 8.21 -7.44 18.87
C TYR A 281 9.09 -7.37 20.12
N LEU A 282 9.28 -8.53 20.78
CA LEU A 282 9.99 -8.63 22.06
C LEU A 282 11.51 -8.60 21.90
N ASP A 283 12.01 -8.92 20.71
CA ASP A 283 13.44 -9.02 20.41
C ASP A 283 13.74 -8.88 18.91
N ALA A 284 15.02 -8.72 18.59
CA ALA A 284 15.54 -8.61 17.21
C ALA A 284 15.29 -9.84 16.32
N SER A 285 14.78 -10.92 16.89
CA SER A 285 14.40 -12.14 16.15
C SER A 285 12.92 -12.14 15.75
N PHE A 286 12.24 -11.00 15.85
CA PHE A 286 10.81 -10.86 15.58
C PHE A 286 9.93 -11.79 16.44
N THR A 287 10.28 -12.01 17.69
CA THR A 287 9.38 -12.70 18.63
C THR A 287 8.16 -11.81 18.88
N PRO A 288 6.95 -12.19 18.43
CA PRO A 288 5.80 -11.29 18.51
C PRO A 288 5.36 -11.07 19.95
N GLY A 289 5.01 -9.82 20.29
CA GLY A 289 4.21 -9.52 21.46
C GLY A 289 2.82 -10.16 21.36
N LYS A 290 2.08 -10.19 22.48
CA LYS A 290 0.78 -10.88 22.49
C LYS A 290 -0.20 -10.30 21.46
N GLN A 291 -0.26 -8.97 21.32
CA GLN A 291 -1.18 -8.32 20.37
C GLN A 291 -0.80 -8.65 18.92
N VAL A 292 0.49 -8.69 18.60
CA VAL A 292 0.98 -9.08 17.27
C VAL A 292 0.65 -10.54 16.97
N ALA A 293 0.85 -11.44 17.94
CA ALA A 293 0.50 -12.86 17.78
C ALA A 293 -1.01 -13.05 17.58
N ASP A 294 -1.85 -12.35 18.34
CA ASP A 294 -3.30 -12.38 18.21
C ASP A 294 -3.74 -11.84 16.83
N ALA A 295 -3.16 -10.73 16.37
CA ALA A 295 -3.45 -10.12 15.08
C ALA A 295 -3.07 -11.04 13.90
N ILE A 296 -1.91 -11.71 13.96
CA ILE A 296 -1.51 -12.70 12.95
C ILE A 296 -2.51 -13.87 12.92
N SER A 297 -2.93 -14.35 14.09
CA SER A 297 -3.94 -15.42 14.20
C SER A 297 -5.28 -14.99 13.63
N TYR A 298 -5.71 -13.75 13.90
CA TYR A 298 -6.93 -13.18 13.31
C TYR A 298 -6.88 -13.13 11.79
N VAL A 299 -5.77 -12.66 11.21
CA VAL A 299 -5.59 -12.62 9.74
C VAL A 299 -5.63 -14.03 9.16
N ASP A 300 -4.98 -15.01 9.81
CA ASP A 300 -4.99 -16.41 9.37
C ASP A 300 -6.42 -16.99 9.37
N ASP A 301 -7.19 -16.75 10.42
CA ASP A 301 -8.58 -17.17 10.51
C ASP A 301 -9.46 -16.51 9.44
N ALA A 302 -9.23 -15.24 9.14
CA ALA A 302 -9.92 -14.51 8.07
C ALA A 302 -9.62 -15.10 6.68
N LEU A 303 -8.35 -15.42 6.40
CA LEU A 303 -7.96 -16.15 5.18
C LEU A 303 -8.66 -17.50 5.11
N GLY A 304 -8.73 -18.22 6.23
CA GLY A 304 -9.45 -19.51 6.31
C GLY A 304 -10.93 -19.38 5.92
N LYS A 305 -11.63 -18.35 6.39
CA LYS A 305 -13.04 -18.07 6.04
C LYS A 305 -13.21 -17.81 4.55
N MET A 306 -12.36 -16.96 3.95
CA MET A 306 -12.42 -16.63 2.52
C MET A 306 -12.15 -17.86 1.64
N VAL A 307 -11.13 -18.66 1.99
CA VAL A 307 -10.80 -19.90 1.26
C VAL A 307 -11.91 -20.94 1.42
N ALA A 308 -12.51 -21.06 2.60
CA ALA A 308 -13.64 -21.95 2.82
C ALA A 308 -14.85 -21.54 1.96
N GLU A 309 -15.11 -20.23 1.83
CA GLU A 309 -16.21 -19.74 0.98
C GLU A 309 -15.91 -19.98 -0.51
N LEU A 310 -14.68 -19.75 -0.99
CA LEU A 310 -14.28 -20.13 -2.35
C LEU A 310 -14.54 -21.62 -2.62
N LYS A 311 -14.25 -22.49 -1.65
CA LYS A 311 -14.50 -23.95 -1.75
C LYS A 311 -16.00 -24.25 -1.75
N SER A 312 -16.79 -23.59 -0.90
CA SER A 312 -18.24 -23.78 -0.81
C SER A 312 -18.97 -23.44 -2.11
N LYS A 313 -18.40 -22.53 -2.91
CA LYS A 313 -18.94 -22.08 -4.22
C LYS A 313 -18.30 -22.77 -5.42
N ASP A 314 -17.46 -23.79 -5.22
CA ASP A 314 -16.70 -24.45 -6.29
C ASP A 314 -15.78 -23.48 -7.08
N LEU A 315 -15.33 -22.40 -6.46
CA LEU A 315 -14.48 -21.39 -7.08
C LEU A 315 -12.99 -21.60 -6.80
N ALA A 316 -12.63 -22.38 -5.79
CA ALA A 316 -11.26 -22.56 -5.34
C ALA A 316 -10.32 -23.08 -6.45
N LYS A 317 -10.82 -23.97 -7.34
CA LYS A 317 -10.03 -24.53 -8.46
C LYS A 317 -9.65 -23.50 -9.52
N SER A 318 -10.41 -22.42 -9.64
CA SER A 318 -10.23 -21.40 -10.67
C SER A 318 -9.82 -20.04 -10.09
N THR A 319 -9.47 -19.99 -8.81
CA THR A 319 -9.04 -18.76 -8.12
C THR A 319 -7.60 -18.88 -7.64
N MET A 320 -6.74 -18.00 -8.11
CA MET A 320 -5.42 -17.77 -7.52
C MET A 320 -5.57 -16.84 -6.31
N VAL A 321 -4.93 -17.19 -5.20
CA VAL A 321 -4.89 -16.35 -3.99
C VAL A 321 -3.47 -15.84 -3.80
N VAL A 322 -3.32 -14.53 -3.69
CA VAL A 322 -2.05 -13.87 -3.37
C VAL A 322 -2.17 -13.26 -1.98
N VAL A 323 -1.27 -13.63 -1.07
CA VAL A 323 -1.17 -13.03 0.27
C VAL A 323 0.18 -12.32 0.36
N THR A 324 0.17 -11.02 0.64
CA THR A 324 1.38 -10.21 0.75
C THR A 324 1.12 -8.97 1.62
N ALA A 325 2.03 -7.99 1.57
CA ALA A 325 1.91 -6.72 2.26
C ALA A 325 2.21 -5.55 1.31
N LYS A 326 1.69 -4.38 1.62
CA LYS A 326 2.08 -3.10 0.99
C LYS A 326 3.46 -2.67 1.50
N HIS A 327 3.68 -2.85 2.80
CA HIS A 327 4.90 -2.51 3.53
C HIS A 327 5.06 -3.40 4.76
N GLY A 328 6.29 -3.47 5.28
CA GLY A 328 6.58 -3.93 6.64
C GLY A 328 6.42 -2.77 7.63
N GLN A 329 7.09 -2.86 8.78
CA GLN A 329 7.03 -1.84 9.82
C GLN A 329 8.28 -1.91 10.70
N SER A 330 8.78 -0.77 11.17
CA SER A 330 10.03 -0.70 11.94
C SER A 330 9.94 0.23 13.14
N PRO A 331 10.81 0.03 14.16
CA PRO A 331 11.81 -1.03 14.27
C PRO A 331 11.26 -2.29 14.93
N SER A 332 11.50 -3.44 14.34
CA SER A 332 11.19 -4.73 15.00
C SER A 332 12.08 -4.99 16.22
N ASP A 333 13.30 -4.46 16.24
CA ASP A 333 14.20 -4.47 17.40
C ASP A 333 14.02 -3.21 18.26
N HIS A 334 13.09 -3.26 19.20
CA HIS A 334 12.78 -2.12 20.07
C HIS A 334 13.93 -1.69 20.99
N THR A 335 15.00 -2.48 21.12
CA THR A 335 16.19 -2.03 21.84
C THR A 335 16.94 -0.92 21.09
N LYS A 336 16.65 -0.75 19.80
CA LYS A 336 17.18 0.30 18.93
C LYS A 336 16.24 1.48 18.77
N LEU A 337 15.02 1.40 19.33
CA LEU A 337 14.00 2.44 19.15
C LEU A 337 14.49 3.79 19.67
N VAL A 338 14.48 4.77 18.79
CA VAL A 338 14.73 6.19 19.11
C VAL A 338 13.61 7.02 18.47
N LYS A 339 12.76 7.59 19.31
CA LYS A 339 11.72 8.53 18.87
C LYS A 339 12.33 9.92 18.73
N ASN A 340 12.43 10.40 17.50
CA ASN A 340 13.13 11.65 17.20
C ASN A 340 12.19 12.85 16.97
N GLY A 341 10.88 12.62 17.07
CA GLY A 341 9.85 13.68 16.94
C GLY A 341 10.05 14.55 15.70
N ASP A 342 9.87 15.83 15.85
CA ASP A 342 9.94 16.83 14.78
C ASP A 342 11.38 17.33 14.51
N THR A 343 12.43 16.61 14.93
CA THR A 343 13.83 17.08 14.84
C THR A 343 14.22 17.44 13.41
N LEU A 344 13.82 16.62 12.42
CA LEU A 344 14.12 16.88 11.02
C LEU A 344 13.40 18.14 10.53
N VAL A 345 12.11 18.26 10.81
CA VAL A 345 11.28 19.41 10.40
C VAL A 345 11.76 20.69 11.06
N ASN A 346 11.99 20.66 12.37
CA ASN A 346 12.51 21.81 13.12
C ASN A 346 13.86 22.32 12.57
N LEU A 347 14.72 21.40 12.12
CA LEU A 347 15.99 21.77 11.49
C LEU A 347 15.75 22.49 10.16
N LEU A 348 14.83 22.00 9.32
CA LEU A 348 14.51 22.62 8.03
C LEU A 348 13.88 24.02 8.21
N GLU A 349 13.01 24.17 9.20
CA GLU A 349 12.37 25.45 9.53
C GLU A 349 13.37 26.46 10.10
N ALA A 350 14.24 26.05 11.03
CA ALA A 350 15.25 26.91 11.63
C ALA A 350 16.19 27.52 10.59
N HIS A 351 16.41 26.85 9.48
CA HIS A 351 17.20 27.32 8.34
C HIS A 351 16.36 27.93 7.21
N SER A 352 15.06 28.15 7.42
CA SER A 352 14.13 28.74 6.44
C SER A 352 14.02 27.97 5.11
N TYR A 353 14.25 26.67 5.12
CA TYR A 353 14.10 25.80 3.95
C TYR A 353 12.65 25.40 3.70
N LEU A 354 11.83 25.43 4.75
CA LEU A 354 10.39 25.30 4.71
C LEU A 354 9.76 26.53 5.36
N ASP A 355 8.52 26.81 5.00
CA ASP A 355 7.69 27.70 5.79
C ASP A 355 7.26 26.99 7.08
N PRO A 356 7.21 27.66 8.26
CA PRO A 356 6.77 27.04 9.51
C PRO A 356 5.41 26.36 9.50
N ASN A 357 4.58 26.65 8.52
CA ASN A 357 3.29 25.99 8.30
C ASN A 357 3.33 24.95 7.16
N GLY A 358 4.48 24.69 6.57
CA GLY A 358 4.65 23.85 5.38
C GLY A 358 5.03 22.41 5.67
N HIS A 359 4.75 21.89 6.86
CA HIS A 359 5.03 20.50 7.19
C HIS A 359 3.80 19.75 7.67
N PHE A 360 3.77 18.46 7.37
CA PHE A 360 2.85 17.51 7.93
C PHE A 360 3.68 16.45 8.68
N GLY A 361 3.61 16.48 10.00
CA GLY A 361 4.19 15.48 10.86
C GLY A 361 3.10 14.93 11.78
N GLN A 362 3.18 13.68 12.18
CA GLN A 362 2.20 13.02 13.05
C GLN A 362 1.93 13.72 14.39
N ASN A 363 2.71 14.76 14.72
CA ASN A 363 2.55 15.54 15.95
C ASN A 363 2.62 17.04 15.73
N SER A 364 2.42 17.49 14.51
CA SER A 364 2.25 18.91 14.24
C SER A 364 1.04 19.41 15.04
N THR A 365 1.28 20.15 16.14
CA THR A 365 0.23 20.92 16.83
C THR A 365 -0.26 22.09 15.99
N THR A 366 0.46 22.45 14.98
CA THR A 366 -0.02 23.16 13.81
C THR A 366 -0.55 22.14 12.82
N THR A 367 -1.70 21.61 13.10
CA THR A 367 -2.67 21.34 12.07
C THR A 367 -2.97 22.69 11.44
N GLY A 368 -2.02 23.24 10.73
CA GLY A 368 -2.28 24.22 9.70
C GLY A 368 -3.29 23.51 8.87
N ASN A 369 -4.50 23.98 8.96
CA ASN A 369 -5.66 23.33 8.42
C ASN A 369 -5.31 23.01 6.98
N LEU A 370 -4.89 21.77 6.67
CA LEU A 370 -4.70 21.31 5.29
C LEU A 370 -5.96 21.62 4.48
N ASN A 371 -7.06 21.82 5.21
CA ASN A 371 -8.39 22.06 4.70
C ASN A 371 -8.76 23.54 4.51
N ASP A 372 -8.05 24.53 5.11
CA ASP A 372 -8.44 25.93 4.95
C ASP A 372 -7.77 26.67 3.79
N GLY A 373 -6.85 26.02 3.11
CA GLY A 373 -6.25 26.53 1.87
C GLY A 373 -5.40 27.79 2.01
N THR A 374 -5.14 28.29 3.21
CA THR A 374 -4.59 29.64 3.40
C THR A 374 -3.07 29.68 3.63
N GLY A 375 -2.41 28.56 3.94
CA GLY A 375 -1.03 28.61 4.42
C GLY A 375 0.04 27.92 3.56
N LEU A 376 -0.30 26.98 2.71
CA LEU A 376 0.68 26.02 2.19
C LEU A 376 1.10 26.21 0.73
N VAL A 377 0.52 27.16 0.03
CA VAL A 377 0.77 27.33 -1.41
C VAL A 377 2.20 27.77 -1.70
N GLY A 378 2.97 26.90 -2.32
CA GLY A 378 4.36 27.18 -2.73
C GLY A 378 5.34 27.31 -1.58
N THR A 379 5.06 26.70 -0.43
CA THR A 379 5.91 26.78 0.78
C THR A 379 6.99 25.69 0.84
N GLY A 380 6.88 24.65 -0.02
CA GLY A 380 7.57 23.40 0.19
C GLY A 380 6.83 22.51 1.21
N PHE A 381 7.31 21.31 1.42
CA PHE A 381 6.66 20.32 2.29
C PHE A 381 7.66 19.28 2.80
N ALA A 382 7.46 18.77 4.00
CA ALA A 382 8.18 17.62 4.52
C ALA A 382 7.20 16.63 5.14
N GLN A 383 7.27 15.38 4.68
CA GLN A 383 6.59 14.23 5.27
C GLN A 383 7.59 13.43 6.10
N THR A 384 7.23 13.05 7.31
CA THR A 384 8.10 12.30 8.22
C THR A 384 7.35 11.19 8.94
N ASP A 385 7.92 9.98 8.90
CA ASP A 385 7.54 8.81 9.71
C ASP A 385 8.83 8.09 10.16
N ASP A 386 9.22 6.97 9.54
CA ASP A 386 10.56 6.40 9.66
C ASP A 386 11.47 6.79 8.48
N VAL A 387 11.02 7.71 7.67
CA VAL A 387 11.71 8.35 6.55
C VAL A 387 11.36 9.84 6.53
N GLY A 388 12.22 10.68 5.98
CA GLY A 388 11.90 12.06 5.67
C GLY A 388 11.82 12.27 4.16
N LEU A 389 10.67 12.70 3.65
CA LEU A 389 10.49 13.11 2.26
C LEU A 389 10.37 14.62 2.21
N ILE A 390 11.24 15.29 1.47
CA ILE A 390 11.36 16.75 1.49
C ILE A 390 11.16 17.32 0.08
N TRP A 391 10.16 18.17 -0.08
CA TRP A 391 9.92 19.00 -1.25
C TRP A 391 10.27 20.46 -0.90
N LEU A 392 11.33 20.97 -1.47
CA LEU A 392 11.81 22.31 -1.15
C LEU A 392 10.96 23.40 -1.83
N ARG A 393 10.82 24.51 -1.14
CA ARG A 393 10.29 25.73 -1.73
C ARG A 393 11.18 26.24 -2.86
N ASP A 394 12.48 26.16 -2.69
CA ASP A 394 13.50 26.53 -3.65
C ASP A 394 14.45 25.36 -3.89
N GLN A 395 14.28 24.69 -5.03
CA GLN A 395 15.08 23.52 -5.41
C GLN A 395 16.58 23.85 -5.60
N SER A 396 16.95 25.11 -5.79
CA SER A 396 18.36 25.51 -5.89
C SER A 396 19.13 25.29 -4.58
N GLN A 397 18.43 25.16 -3.46
CA GLN A 397 19.00 25.00 -2.11
C GLN A 397 19.32 23.54 -1.74
N VAL A 398 19.05 22.56 -2.62
CA VAL A 398 19.25 21.13 -2.33
C VAL A 398 20.62 20.84 -1.72
N ASN A 399 21.71 21.39 -2.29
CA ASN A 399 23.07 21.12 -1.81
C ASN A 399 23.33 21.69 -0.42
N ASP A 400 22.83 22.90 -0.16
CA ASP A 400 23.00 23.57 1.14
C ASP A 400 22.24 22.82 2.23
N ILE A 401 21.03 22.36 1.95
CA ILE A 401 20.20 21.59 2.86
C ILE A 401 20.86 20.23 3.16
N VAL A 402 21.36 19.52 2.14
CA VAL A 402 22.06 18.25 2.33
C VAL A 402 23.29 18.44 3.21
N ALA A 403 24.06 19.53 3.02
CA ALA A 403 25.19 19.85 3.88
C ALA A 403 24.74 20.13 5.33
N THR A 404 23.66 20.88 5.51
CA THR A 404 23.06 21.18 6.83
C THR A 404 22.60 19.91 7.53
N LEU A 405 21.88 19.03 6.84
CA LEU A 405 21.43 17.75 7.37
C LEU A 405 22.62 16.89 7.82
N LYS A 406 23.65 16.76 7.01
CA LYS A 406 24.87 16.01 7.34
C LYS A 406 25.59 16.57 8.56
N ALA A 407 25.65 17.90 8.68
CA ALA A 407 26.34 18.56 9.80
C ALA A 407 25.58 18.40 11.14
N ASN A 408 24.27 18.37 11.12
CA ASN A 408 23.44 18.41 12.34
C ASN A 408 22.89 17.06 12.76
N LEU A 409 22.69 16.12 11.84
CA LEU A 409 22.07 14.83 12.15
C LEU A 409 23.11 13.72 12.36
N GLY A 410 24.34 13.85 11.87
CA GLY A 410 25.47 12.95 12.16
C GLY A 410 25.22 11.44 12.02
N CYS A 411 26.26 10.61 12.20
CA CYS A 411 26.13 9.15 12.13
C CYS A 411 25.78 8.47 13.47
N ASN A 412 25.75 9.20 14.58
CA ASN A 412 25.45 8.62 15.89
C ASN A 412 23.92 8.67 16.12
N ALA A 413 23.37 7.65 16.81
CA ALA A 413 21.97 7.69 17.20
C ALA A 413 21.67 8.97 18.03
N PRO A 414 20.62 9.72 17.69
CA PRO A 414 19.52 9.48 16.76
C PRO A 414 19.76 9.93 15.30
N GLY A 415 21.00 9.84 14.82
CA GLY A 415 21.47 10.46 13.59
C GLY A 415 21.15 9.75 12.29
N ILE A 416 21.70 10.33 11.24
CA ILE A 416 21.63 9.81 9.88
C ILE A 416 23.04 9.54 9.42
N CYS A 417 23.37 8.28 9.14
CA CYS A 417 24.62 7.95 8.47
C CYS A 417 24.43 8.13 6.96
N ALA A 418 24.83 9.27 6.45
CA ALA A 418 24.58 9.69 5.07
C ALA A 418 25.07 8.73 3.96
N ASP A 419 25.83 7.69 4.27
CA ASP A 419 26.39 6.74 3.31
C ASP A 419 26.41 5.29 3.86
N GLY A 420 25.59 4.99 4.87
CA GLY A 420 25.39 3.63 5.38
C GLY A 420 24.49 2.78 4.45
N PRO A 421 24.53 1.45 4.57
CA PRO A 421 23.69 0.58 3.75
C PRO A 421 22.18 0.75 4.03
N HIS A 422 21.81 1.23 5.21
CA HIS A 422 20.43 1.38 5.67
C HIS A 422 20.12 2.78 6.22
N ALA A 423 21.05 3.73 6.15
CA ALA A 423 20.87 5.11 6.55
C ALA A 423 21.56 6.03 5.54
N TYR A 424 20.83 6.94 4.92
CA TYR A 424 21.37 7.76 3.83
C TYR A 424 20.54 9.01 3.57
N ILE A 425 21.15 9.96 2.88
CA ILE A 425 20.46 11.10 2.28
C ILE A 425 20.55 10.95 0.75
N LEU A 426 19.40 10.78 0.11
CA LEU A 426 19.27 10.77 -1.34
C LEU A 426 18.89 12.15 -1.86
N SER A 427 19.59 12.61 -2.89
CA SER A 427 19.27 13.84 -3.62
C SER A 427 19.89 13.80 -5.02
N GLY A 428 19.53 14.76 -5.86
CA GLY A 428 20.13 14.95 -7.19
C GLY A 428 20.05 13.70 -8.08
N PRO A 429 21.11 13.39 -8.88
CA PRO A 429 21.04 12.32 -9.87
C PRO A 429 20.75 10.92 -9.31
N ARG A 430 21.22 10.62 -8.08
CA ARG A 430 20.96 9.33 -7.45
C ARG A 430 19.48 9.17 -7.08
N LEU A 431 18.86 10.20 -6.54
CA LEU A 431 17.43 10.22 -6.26
C LEU A 431 16.63 10.12 -7.56
N ALA A 432 16.98 10.92 -8.58
CA ALA A 432 16.32 10.93 -9.86
C ALA A 432 16.36 9.57 -10.57
N ALA A 433 17.45 8.82 -10.43
CA ALA A 433 17.57 7.48 -11.01
C ALA A 433 16.57 6.49 -10.39
N LEU A 434 16.33 6.57 -9.08
CA LEU A 434 15.48 5.64 -8.32
C LEU A 434 14.00 6.07 -8.31
N PHE A 435 13.74 7.37 -8.14
CA PHE A 435 12.40 7.89 -7.85
C PHE A 435 11.84 8.84 -8.92
N GLY A 436 12.64 9.17 -9.94
CA GLY A 436 12.27 10.13 -10.98
C GLY A 436 12.82 11.53 -10.71
N ASP A 437 12.71 12.40 -11.72
CA ASP A 437 13.25 13.76 -11.67
C ASP A 437 12.43 14.66 -10.73
N PRO A 438 13.04 15.29 -9.70
CA PRO A 438 12.36 16.27 -8.86
C PRO A 438 11.77 17.47 -9.63
N ALA A 439 12.33 17.82 -10.78
CA ALA A 439 11.79 18.87 -11.64
C ALA A 439 10.40 18.52 -12.21
N SER A 440 9.98 17.25 -12.13
CA SER A 440 8.62 16.83 -12.53
C SER A 440 7.52 17.40 -11.62
N GLY A 441 7.87 17.93 -10.46
CA GLY A 441 6.96 18.53 -9.47
C GLY A 441 6.52 17.59 -8.35
N ARG A 442 6.39 16.27 -8.60
CA ARG A 442 5.89 15.29 -7.62
C ARG A 442 6.99 14.60 -6.82
N THR A 443 8.13 14.34 -7.46
CA THR A 443 9.25 13.66 -6.82
C THR A 443 9.82 14.57 -5.73
N PRO A 444 10.09 14.05 -4.52
CA PRO A 444 10.78 14.83 -3.49
C PRO A 444 12.19 15.23 -3.95
N ASP A 445 12.70 16.33 -3.44
CA ASP A 445 14.08 16.78 -3.72
C ASP A 445 15.10 16.00 -2.93
N ILE A 446 14.72 15.60 -1.71
CA ILE A 446 15.58 14.90 -0.77
C ILE A 446 14.76 13.81 -0.10
N ILE A 447 15.35 12.63 0.02
CA ILE A 447 14.86 11.54 0.86
C ILE A 447 15.89 11.26 1.93
N VAL A 448 15.45 11.30 3.19
CA VAL A 448 16.27 11.08 4.37
C VAL A 448 15.86 9.76 5.00
N GLN A 449 16.73 8.75 4.90
CA GLN A 449 16.59 7.50 5.64
C GLN A 449 17.45 7.58 6.89
N PRO A 450 16.85 7.59 8.10
CA PRO A 450 17.62 7.60 9.34
C PRO A 450 18.26 6.23 9.64
N ASN A 451 19.03 6.16 10.71
CA ASN A 451 19.58 4.91 11.21
C ASN A 451 18.44 3.94 11.57
N PRO A 452 18.63 2.62 11.38
CA PRO A 452 17.65 1.63 11.80
C PRO A 452 17.27 1.81 13.28
N GLY A 453 15.97 1.85 13.54
CA GLY A 453 15.40 2.09 14.87
C GLY A 453 15.02 3.54 15.16
N VAL A 454 15.41 4.48 14.33
CA VAL A 454 15.00 5.89 14.47
C VAL A 454 13.69 6.11 13.74
N ILE A 455 12.67 6.62 14.46
CA ILE A 455 11.40 7.04 13.91
C ILE A 455 11.11 8.50 14.26
N TYR A 456 10.52 9.24 13.32
CA TYR A 456 10.14 10.64 13.49
C TYR A 456 8.73 10.74 14.09
N THR A 457 8.58 10.25 15.32
CA THR A 457 7.34 10.38 16.09
C THR A 457 7.60 10.85 17.50
N SER A 458 6.75 11.67 18.06
CA SER A 458 6.71 12.02 19.48
C SER A 458 5.57 11.28 20.23
N SER A 459 4.84 10.40 19.55
CA SER A 459 3.78 9.60 20.14
C SER A 459 4.28 8.73 21.28
N LYS A 460 3.51 8.67 22.38
CA LYS A 460 3.75 7.76 23.51
C LYS A 460 3.09 6.40 23.32
N THR A 461 2.23 6.27 22.33
CA THR A 461 1.41 5.09 22.07
C THR A 461 1.83 4.32 20.82
N LYS A 462 2.85 4.81 20.10
CA LYS A 462 3.39 4.16 18.91
C LYS A 462 4.89 3.94 19.08
N ASP A 463 5.35 2.71 18.95
CA ASP A 463 6.75 2.30 19.02
C ASP A 463 7.31 1.87 17.66
N GLU A 464 6.46 1.71 16.66
CA GLU A 464 6.83 1.42 15.26
C GLU A 464 6.12 2.38 14.31
N GLU A 465 6.73 2.64 13.17
CA GLU A 465 6.18 3.36 12.02
C GLU A 465 6.61 2.65 10.72
N HIS A 466 6.23 3.20 9.58
CA HIS A 466 6.58 2.69 8.26
C HIS A 466 6.94 3.86 7.32
N GLY A 467 7.29 3.57 6.07
CA GLY A 467 7.56 4.58 5.04
C GLY A 467 8.97 4.52 4.51
N GLY A 468 9.91 3.96 5.28
CA GLY A 468 11.31 3.89 4.96
C GLY A 468 11.73 2.76 4.02
N ASN A 469 13.03 2.52 4.00
CA ASN A 469 13.67 1.45 3.23
C ASN A 469 14.54 0.55 4.13
N ALA A 470 14.32 0.58 5.44
CA ALA A 470 14.98 -0.37 6.32
C ALA A 470 14.55 -1.82 5.96
N PRO A 471 15.36 -2.82 6.30
CA PRO A 471 14.97 -4.21 6.05
C PRO A 471 13.59 -4.56 6.64
N ASP A 472 13.29 -4.07 7.84
CA ASP A 472 12.03 -4.31 8.54
C ASP A 472 10.84 -3.68 7.79
N ASP A 473 11.04 -2.52 7.14
CA ASP A 473 9.99 -1.87 6.35
C ASP A 473 9.73 -2.57 5.03
N SER A 474 10.75 -3.19 4.46
CA SER A 474 10.73 -3.57 3.05
C SER A 474 10.68 -5.07 2.78
N HIS A 475 11.09 -5.94 3.73
CA HIS A 475 11.13 -7.40 3.55
C HIS A 475 9.80 -8.04 3.98
N LEU A 476 9.01 -8.48 3.00
CA LEU A 476 7.59 -8.80 3.15
C LEU A 476 7.28 -10.27 2.98
N GLY A 477 6.21 -10.73 3.64
CA GLY A 477 5.59 -12.01 3.35
C GLY A 477 4.98 -12.02 1.95
N LEU A 478 5.19 -13.10 1.18
CA LEU A 478 4.56 -13.29 -0.12
C LEU A 478 4.29 -14.77 -0.38
N ILE A 479 3.02 -15.10 -0.55
CA ILE A 479 2.52 -16.43 -0.93
C ILE A 479 1.63 -16.26 -2.15
N VAL A 480 1.85 -17.06 -3.20
CA VAL A 480 0.95 -17.21 -4.35
C VAL A 480 0.43 -18.63 -4.36
N SER A 481 -0.86 -18.81 -4.20
CA SER A 481 -1.47 -20.11 -3.94
C SER A 481 -2.63 -20.42 -4.87
N TYR A 482 -2.85 -21.70 -5.07
CA TYR A 482 -4.00 -22.27 -5.75
C TYR A 482 -4.73 -23.19 -4.76
N PRO A 483 -5.76 -22.71 -4.04
CA PRO A 483 -6.33 -23.37 -2.87
C PRO A 483 -7.14 -24.64 -3.16
N ASP A 484 -7.08 -25.15 -4.40
CA ASP A 484 -7.62 -26.44 -4.82
C ASP A 484 -6.78 -27.66 -4.38
N GLY A 485 -5.54 -27.41 -3.92
CA GLY A 485 -4.60 -28.43 -3.45
C GLY A 485 -3.93 -29.25 -4.56
N HIS A 486 -4.08 -28.90 -5.84
CA HIS A 486 -3.45 -29.60 -6.96
C HIS A 486 -2.03 -29.13 -7.26
N HIS A 487 -1.65 -27.93 -6.80
CA HIS A 487 -0.31 -27.40 -6.94
C HIS A 487 0.60 -27.89 -5.82
N ARG A 488 1.88 -28.10 -6.14
CA ARG A 488 2.89 -28.54 -5.17
C ARG A 488 3.52 -27.34 -4.49
N GLU A 489 3.85 -27.52 -3.23
CA GLU A 489 4.65 -26.58 -2.46
C GLU A 489 5.98 -26.29 -3.16
N ARG A 490 6.30 -25.01 -3.33
CA ARG A 490 7.57 -24.49 -3.84
C ARG A 490 8.07 -23.35 -2.98
N HIS A 491 9.37 -23.24 -2.83
CA HIS A 491 10.04 -22.13 -2.17
C HIS A 491 10.96 -21.42 -3.17
N VAL A 492 10.91 -20.10 -3.19
CA VAL A 492 11.76 -19.25 -4.03
C VAL A 492 12.55 -18.30 -3.15
N ASP A 493 13.87 -18.53 -3.05
CA ASP A 493 14.79 -17.71 -2.24
C ASP A 493 15.42 -16.56 -3.04
N ARG A 494 15.20 -16.53 -4.36
CA ARG A 494 15.67 -15.42 -5.20
C ARG A 494 14.93 -14.14 -4.82
N ARG A 495 15.69 -13.04 -4.74
CA ARG A 495 15.09 -11.72 -4.49
C ARG A 495 14.05 -11.39 -5.57
N VAL A 496 12.86 -11.04 -5.11
CA VAL A 496 11.73 -10.57 -5.91
C VAL A 496 11.21 -9.24 -5.37
N SER A 497 10.48 -8.51 -6.20
CA SER A 497 9.80 -7.28 -5.80
C SER A 497 8.29 -7.46 -5.84
N THR A 498 7.57 -6.78 -4.96
CA THR A 498 6.10 -6.74 -4.98
C THR A 498 5.53 -6.14 -6.26
N THR A 499 6.32 -5.36 -7.02
CA THR A 499 5.95 -4.93 -8.38
C THR A 499 5.69 -6.10 -9.32
N GLN A 500 6.30 -7.26 -9.09
CA GLN A 500 6.14 -8.46 -9.91
C GLN A 500 4.76 -9.13 -9.73
N VAL A 501 3.98 -8.73 -8.71
CA VAL A 501 2.63 -9.27 -8.46
C VAL A 501 1.66 -8.89 -9.58
N ALA A 502 1.64 -7.63 -10.02
CA ALA A 502 0.74 -7.17 -11.08
C ALA A 502 0.90 -7.95 -12.40
N PRO A 503 2.10 -8.06 -13.00
CA PRO A 503 2.27 -8.85 -14.21
C PRO A 503 2.01 -10.34 -13.99
N THR A 504 2.22 -10.86 -12.78
CA THR A 504 1.88 -12.25 -12.42
C THR A 504 0.38 -12.48 -12.47
N ILE A 505 -0.41 -11.57 -11.89
CA ILE A 505 -1.88 -11.61 -11.91
C ILE A 505 -2.40 -11.61 -13.35
N LEU A 506 -1.92 -10.70 -14.19
CA LEU A 506 -2.37 -10.65 -15.57
C LEU A 506 -1.99 -11.91 -16.34
N ARG A 507 -0.75 -12.40 -16.19
CA ARG A 507 -0.31 -13.65 -16.82
C ARG A 507 -1.17 -14.85 -16.38
N ALA A 508 -1.50 -14.96 -15.09
CA ALA A 508 -2.34 -16.04 -14.56
C ALA A 508 -3.75 -16.01 -15.14
N LEU A 509 -4.29 -14.82 -15.41
CA LEU A 509 -5.59 -14.63 -16.08
C LEU A 509 -5.52 -14.79 -17.60
N GLY A 510 -4.36 -15.12 -18.19
CA GLY A 510 -4.16 -15.21 -19.63
C GLY A 510 -4.17 -13.85 -20.35
N LEU A 511 -3.91 -12.77 -19.61
CA LEU A 511 -3.90 -11.41 -20.12
C LEU A 511 -2.46 -10.93 -20.36
N ASP A 512 -2.31 -9.90 -21.20
CA ASP A 512 -1.02 -9.32 -21.54
C ASP A 512 -0.49 -8.41 -20.41
N PRO A 513 0.62 -8.79 -19.72
CA PRO A 513 1.24 -7.95 -18.71
C PRO A 513 1.75 -6.61 -19.23
N ASP A 514 2.15 -6.54 -20.52
CA ASP A 514 2.64 -5.31 -21.16
C ASP A 514 1.53 -4.28 -21.40
N SER A 515 0.27 -4.63 -21.13
CA SER A 515 -0.82 -3.64 -21.07
C SER A 515 -0.66 -2.65 -19.92
N LEU A 516 0.13 -3.00 -18.87
CA LEU A 516 0.47 -2.09 -17.77
C LEU A 516 1.60 -1.15 -18.20
N LEU A 517 1.34 0.16 -18.13
CA LEU A 517 2.31 1.19 -18.52
C LEU A 517 3.58 1.16 -17.67
N SER A 518 3.44 0.93 -16.37
CA SER A 518 4.59 0.82 -15.45
C SER A 518 5.42 -0.42 -15.72
N VAL A 519 4.79 -1.56 -16.02
CA VAL A 519 5.49 -2.80 -16.40
C VAL A 519 6.37 -2.57 -17.61
N ARG A 520 5.85 -1.92 -18.66
CA ARG A 520 6.64 -1.55 -19.84
C ARG A 520 7.76 -0.57 -19.53
N ALA A 521 7.48 0.44 -18.71
CA ALA A 521 8.44 1.50 -18.40
C ALA A 521 9.63 0.99 -17.58
N GLU A 522 9.39 0.04 -16.66
CA GLU A 522 10.40 -0.48 -15.74
C GLU A 522 10.91 -1.87 -16.13
N GLY A 523 10.30 -2.52 -17.12
CA GLY A 523 10.68 -3.88 -17.54
C GLY A 523 10.36 -4.94 -16.49
N THR A 524 9.30 -4.73 -15.70
CA THR A 524 8.91 -5.61 -14.60
C THR A 524 8.46 -6.97 -15.13
N ARG A 525 9.04 -8.05 -14.63
CA ARG A 525 8.68 -9.43 -15.01
C ARG A 525 7.74 -10.04 -13.97
N ALA A 526 6.98 -11.04 -14.38
CA ALA A 526 6.19 -11.85 -13.45
C ALA A 526 7.09 -12.57 -12.42
N LEU A 527 6.50 -12.97 -11.29
CA LEU A 527 7.16 -13.75 -10.26
C LEU A 527 7.65 -15.11 -10.82
N PRO A 528 8.85 -15.57 -10.43
CA PRO A 528 9.37 -16.87 -10.84
C PRO A 528 8.69 -18.02 -10.09
N GLY A 529 8.80 -19.22 -10.64
CA GLY A 529 8.38 -20.46 -9.97
C GLY A 529 6.90 -20.80 -10.11
N LEU A 530 6.12 -20.05 -10.90
CA LEU A 530 4.69 -20.27 -11.12
C LEU A 530 4.37 -21.01 -12.43
N GLY A 531 5.35 -21.21 -13.32
CA GLY A 531 5.22 -21.94 -14.59
C GLY A 531 5.99 -23.25 -14.59
N GLU A 532 5.74 -24.11 -15.60
CA GLU A 532 6.52 -25.32 -15.83
C GLU A 532 7.91 -25.05 -16.44
N ASP A 533 8.13 -23.83 -16.98
CA ASP A 533 9.30 -23.43 -17.77
C ASP A 533 10.21 -22.39 -17.08
N ASP A 534 10.08 -22.15 -15.75
CA ASP A 534 10.92 -21.19 -15.01
C ASP A 534 12.06 -21.86 -14.23
#